data_b5d96cd5defde932fe2d9640eac6f663
#
_entry.id   b5d96cd5defde932fe2d9640eac6f663
#
_cell.length_a   1.000
_cell.length_b   1.000
_cell.length_c   1.000
_cell.angle_alpha   90.00
_cell.angle_beta   90.00
_cell.angle_gamma   90.00
#
_symmetry.space_group_name_H-M   'P 1'
#
loop_
_entity.id
_entity.type
_entity.pdbx_description
1 polymer ?
#
loop_
_entity_poly.entity_id
_entity_poly.type
_entity_poly.pdbx_seq_one_letter_code
_entity_poly.pdbx_strand_id
1 'polypeptide(L)'
;MEISISDELNSIINFSREEAMRTGSYGISPDHLFLGILRHRENTAVDAMRGTVIDIEEMKQFIDSRIFTNEHIPYSDIDKVSFSRGAQNILSFTILEATKLRSAQASSQHLLLALCRAGNSYGSTYMRDMGIDYDHIYRYLDRNELLDKGTADNEPPMEDEQEEVPQIRIRASKQNEEQESKSSPLDEFGYDITKAAREGKLDPLVGREDEIQRVIQILGRRRKNNPMLVGDPGVGKSAIVEGIALRIVTGNIPSSLSNKRLISLDLGSIVAGTKYRGDFEKRLKSIINEVSSSPDVILFIDEFHTIVGAGGASGSLDAANMLKPALARGDIQCIGATTLDEFRKNVEKDGALDRRFQKIVVEHTDVPHSISILSRLKENYEKHHNVTYTDGAIEACVRMADRYITDRCLPDKAIDAMDEAGSMVRLKNPQKKGTVTAEDVANVISKITGIPSGKVAESEGGKLLKMKDKLRKRIIGQNDAIDKVVRAIQRNRAGIKDPGKPIGTFIFFGPTGVGKTQLAKSLAEYLFDSEENMIRLDMSEYMEKFNVSRLIGAPPGYVGYEE
;
A
#
# COMPACT_ATOMS: atom_id res chain seq x y z
N MET A 1 11.83 -20.02 30.72
CA MET A 1 10.60 -20.25 31.53
C MET A 1 9.43 -19.73 30.73
N GLU A 2 8.41 -20.53 30.49
CA GLU A 2 7.14 -20.02 29.97
C GLU A 2 6.44 -19.28 31.11
N ILE A 3 6.22 -17.98 30.93
CA ILE A 3 5.49 -17.16 31.90
C ILE A 3 4.00 -17.35 31.63
N SER A 4 3.28 -17.82 32.64
CA SER A 4 1.81 -17.95 32.57
C SER A 4 1.13 -16.59 32.78
N ILE A 5 -0.07 -16.45 32.27
CA ILE A 5 -0.91 -15.26 32.46
C ILE A 5 -1.74 -15.48 33.74
N SER A 6 -1.83 -14.46 34.61
CA SER A 6 -2.65 -14.52 35.82
C SER A 6 -4.16 -14.52 35.50
N ASP A 7 -4.97 -15.08 36.39
CA ASP A 7 -6.44 -15.07 36.26
C ASP A 7 -7.00 -13.64 36.25
N GLU A 8 -6.38 -12.74 36.99
CA GLU A 8 -6.68 -11.30 36.99
C GLU A 8 -6.47 -10.68 35.62
N LEU A 9 -5.32 -10.94 34.98
CA LEU A 9 -5.02 -10.42 33.66
C LEU A 9 -5.94 -11.02 32.57
N ASN A 10 -6.30 -12.30 32.69
CA ASN A 10 -7.28 -12.93 31.82
C ASN A 10 -8.64 -12.24 31.92
N SER A 11 -9.07 -11.89 33.14
CA SER A 11 -10.32 -11.16 33.38
C SER A 11 -10.28 -9.77 32.74
N ILE A 12 -9.17 -9.04 32.88
CA ILE A 12 -8.95 -7.73 32.26
C ILE A 12 -9.03 -7.83 30.73
N ILE A 13 -8.44 -8.85 30.13
CA ILE A 13 -8.49 -9.09 28.68
C ILE A 13 -9.94 -9.31 28.21
N ASN A 14 -10.75 -10.06 28.98
CA ASN A 14 -12.16 -10.26 28.65
C ASN A 14 -12.95 -8.96 28.76
N PHE A 15 -12.74 -8.17 29.82
CA PHE A 15 -13.34 -6.84 29.93
C PHE A 15 -12.91 -5.90 28.79
N SER A 16 -11.68 -5.97 28.34
CA SER A 16 -11.21 -5.19 27.18
C SER A 16 -11.96 -5.53 25.90
N ARG A 17 -12.35 -6.80 25.72
CA ARG A 17 -13.19 -7.23 24.60
C ARG A 17 -14.61 -6.69 24.70
N GLU A 18 -15.20 -6.72 25.89
CA GLU A 18 -16.53 -6.13 26.12
C GLU A 18 -16.52 -4.61 25.93
N GLU A 19 -15.46 -3.92 26.36
CA GLU A 19 -15.29 -2.48 26.13
C GLU A 19 -15.13 -2.16 24.64
N ALA A 20 -14.44 -2.99 23.86
CA ALA A 20 -14.36 -2.82 22.42
C ALA A 20 -15.73 -2.94 21.75
N MET A 21 -16.56 -3.89 22.19
CA MET A 21 -17.94 -4.01 21.71
C MET A 21 -18.80 -2.81 22.10
N ARG A 22 -18.66 -2.32 23.34
CA ARG A 22 -19.39 -1.14 23.85
C ARG A 22 -19.07 0.12 23.05
N THR A 23 -17.81 0.27 22.64
CA THR A 23 -17.35 1.42 21.87
C THR A 23 -17.53 1.25 20.35
N GLY A 24 -18.07 0.10 19.89
CA GLY A 24 -18.36 -0.15 18.48
C GLY A 24 -17.14 -0.57 17.65
N SER A 25 -16.13 -1.17 18.25
CA SER A 25 -14.90 -1.59 17.57
C SER A 25 -14.76 -3.11 17.51
N TYR A 26 -14.59 -3.68 16.30
CA TYR A 26 -14.22 -5.09 16.12
C TYR A 26 -12.74 -5.38 16.43
N GLY A 27 -11.94 -4.33 16.71
CA GLY A 27 -10.54 -4.44 17.05
C GLY A 27 -10.26 -3.97 18.48
N ILE A 28 -9.72 -4.85 19.36
CA ILE A 28 -9.26 -4.44 20.68
C ILE A 28 -8.00 -3.59 20.50
N SER A 29 -8.08 -2.30 20.82
CA SER A 29 -6.95 -1.36 20.80
C SER A 29 -6.24 -1.30 22.16
N PRO A 30 -5.06 -0.66 22.28
CA PRO A 30 -4.43 -0.39 23.58
C PRO A 30 -5.33 0.37 24.55
N ASP A 31 -6.19 1.25 24.06
CA ASP A 31 -7.14 2.00 24.90
C ASP A 31 -8.23 1.10 25.48
N HIS A 32 -8.66 0.08 24.75
CA HIS A 32 -9.57 -0.93 25.29
C HIS A 32 -8.91 -1.76 26.40
N LEU A 33 -7.58 -1.99 26.34
CA LEU A 33 -6.84 -2.61 27.45
C LEU A 33 -6.83 -1.72 28.69
N PHE A 34 -6.64 -0.39 28.54
CA PHE A 34 -6.84 0.54 29.65
C PHE A 34 -8.26 0.47 30.23
N LEU A 35 -9.27 0.54 29.38
CA LEU A 35 -10.66 0.43 29.84
C LEU A 35 -10.95 -0.89 30.56
N GLY A 36 -10.34 -2.00 30.11
CA GLY A 36 -10.41 -3.30 30.76
C GLY A 36 -9.80 -3.27 32.17
N ILE A 37 -8.62 -2.65 32.35
CA ILE A 37 -7.99 -2.41 33.67
C ILE A 37 -8.93 -1.60 34.58
N LEU A 38 -9.45 -0.47 34.08
CA LEU A 38 -10.31 0.43 34.84
C LEU A 38 -11.63 -0.24 35.23
N ARG A 39 -12.16 -1.12 34.40
CA ARG A 39 -13.43 -1.84 34.64
C ARG A 39 -13.31 -2.93 35.69
N HIS A 40 -12.17 -3.59 35.78
CA HIS A 40 -11.91 -4.63 36.79
C HIS A 40 -11.89 -4.08 38.21
N ARG A 41 -11.61 -2.79 38.41
CA ARG A 41 -11.65 -1.98 39.64
C ARG A 41 -10.75 -2.42 40.80
N GLU A 42 -10.62 -3.71 41.05
CA GLU A 42 -9.82 -4.32 42.13
C GLU A 42 -8.60 -5.02 41.54
N ASN A 43 -7.58 -4.26 41.14
CA ASN A 43 -6.34 -4.80 40.61
C ASN A 43 -5.17 -3.85 40.92
N THR A 44 -3.97 -4.40 40.94
CA THR A 44 -2.72 -3.69 41.27
C THR A 44 -2.45 -2.48 40.37
N ALA A 45 -2.86 -2.54 39.09
CA ALA A 45 -2.69 -1.42 38.17
C ALA A 45 -3.58 -0.23 38.54
N VAL A 46 -4.83 -0.46 38.92
CA VAL A 46 -5.76 0.60 39.39
C VAL A 46 -5.25 1.21 40.71
N ASP A 47 -4.75 0.39 41.63
CA ASP A 47 -4.18 0.89 42.90
C ASP A 47 -2.95 1.75 42.65
N ALA A 48 -2.09 1.38 41.70
CA ALA A 48 -0.95 2.21 41.29
C ALA A 48 -1.39 3.54 40.67
N MET A 49 -2.41 3.54 39.80
CA MET A 49 -2.94 4.76 39.19
C MET A 49 -3.55 5.70 40.25
N ARG A 50 -4.35 5.17 41.17
CA ARG A 50 -4.94 5.96 42.28
C ARG A 50 -3.87 6.53 43.19
N GLY A 51 -2.84 5.76 43.50
CA GLY A 51 -1.71 6.19 44.34
C GLY A 51 -0.84 7.25 43.70
N THR A 52 -0.87 7.36 42.36
CA THR A 52 -0.20 8.43 41.61
C THR A 52 -1.11 9.62 41.27
N VAL A 53 -2.23 9.77 41.99
CA VAL A 53 -3.19 10.92 41.90
C VAL A 53 -3.93 10.97 40.54
N ILE A 54 -4.09 9.84 39.85
CA ILE A 54 -4.92 9.75 38.62
C ILE A 54 -6.38 9.59 39.03
N ASP A 55 -7.25 10.47 38.51
CA ASP A 55 -8.69 10.28 38.61
C ASP A 55 -9.15 9.24 37.56
N ILE A 56 -9.58 8.08 38.06
CA ILE A 56 -10.00 6.93 37.24
C ILE A 56 -11.23 7.25 36.39
N GLU A 57 -12.19 7.99 36.93
CA GLU A 57 -13.43 8.31 36.21
C GLU A 57 -13.15 9.38 35.13
N GLU A 58 -12.32 10.36 35.41
CA GLU A 58 -11.91 11.38 34.44
C GLU A 58 -11.09 10.76 33.30
N MET A 59 -10.14 9.87 33.62
CA MET A 59 -9.37 9.13 32.63
C MET A 59 -10.27 8.28 31.74
N LYS A 60 -11.26 7.60 32.30
CA LYS A 60 -12.23 6.80 31.54
C LYS A 60 -13.04 7.67 30.59
N GLN A 61 -13.56 8.81 31.05
CA GLN A 61 -14.30 9.75 30.20
C GLN A 61 -13.40 10.31 29.08
N PHE A 62 -12.15 10.60 29.38
CA PHE A 62 -11.19 11.06 28.39
C PHE A 62 -10.94 10.05 27.27
N ILE A 63 -10.77 8.76 27.63
CA ILE A 63 -10.61 7.68 26.65
C ILE A 63 -11.91 7.50 25.86
N ASP A 64 -13.04 7.36 26.55
CA ASP A 64 -14.35 7.13 25.91
C ASP A 64 -14.69 8.22 24.90
N SER A 65 -14.43 9.49 25.20
CA SER A 65 -14.72 10.62 24.32
C SER A 65 -13.97 10.55 22.97
N ARG A 66 -12.92 9.76 22.87
CA ARG A 66 -12.05 9.66 21.69
C ARG A 66 -12.21 8.39 20.89
N ILE A 67 -12.67 7.30 21.52
CA ILE A 67 -12.79 5.99 20.86
C ILE A 67 -14.25 5.54 20.66
N PHE A 68 -15.21 6.22 21.28
CA PHE A 68 -16.61 5.85 21.19
C PHE A 68 -17.17 6.14 19.79
N THR A 69 -17.72 5.12 19.14
CA THR A 69 -18.47 5.24 17.90
C THR A 69 -19.96 5.00 18.19
N ASN A 70 -20.86 5.58 17.39
CA ASN A 70 -22.31 5.43 17.59
C ASN A 70 -22.83 4.04 17.18
N GLU A 71 -21.95 3.13 16.77
CA GLU A 71 -22.30 1.76 16.39
C GLU A 71 -22.12 0.84 17.58
N HIS A 72 -23.15 0.07 17.91
CA HIS A 72 -23.09 -0.94 18.98
C HIS A 72 -22.96 -2.32 18.38
N ILE A 73 -21.93 -3.09 18.80
CA ILE A 73 -21.73 -4.47 18.36
C ILE A 73 -22.58 -5.40 19.25
N PRO A 74 -23.48 -6.22 18.66
CA PRO A 74 -24.29 -7.14 19.43
C PRO A 74 -23.44 -8.25 20.06
N TYR A 75 -23.86 -8.72 21.24
CA TYR A 75 -23.13 -9.73 22.02
C TYR A 75 -22.95 -11.07 21.28
N SER A 76 -23.77 -11.35 20.29
CA SER A 76 -23.65 -12.52 19.40
C SER A 76 -22.36 -12.52 18.56
N ASP A 77 -21.71 -11.37 18.41
CA ASP A 77 -20.54 -11.17 17.57
C ASP A 77 -19.22 -11.08 18.35
N ILE A 78 -19.24 -11.47 19.63
CA ILE A 78 -18.07 -11.44 20.54
C ILE A 78 -16.86 -12.19 19.98
N ASP A 79 -17.08 -13.30 19.27
CA ASP A 79 -16.02 -14.11 18.66
C ASP A 79 -15.36 -13.45 17.44
N LYS A 80 -15.99 -12.42 16.87
CA LYS A 80 -15.45 -11.65 15.76
C LYS A 80 -14.51 -10.52 16.22
N VAL A 81 -14.51 -10.21 17.53
CA VAL A 81 -13.67 -9.16 18.10
C VAL A 81 -12.25 -9.69 18.32
N SER A 82 -11.30 -9.18 17.56
CA SER A 82 -9.90 -9.62 17.57
C SER A 82 -8.96 -8.52 18.10
N PHE A 83 -7.75 -8.92 18.51
CA PHE A 83 -6.74 -7.94 18.93
C PHE A 83 -6.17 -7.19 17.74
N SER A 84 -6.13 -5.86 17.82
CA SER A 84 -5.33 -5.05 16.90
C SER A 84 -3.83 -5.34 17.06
N ARG A 85 -3.03 -5.05 16.04
CA ARG A 85 -1.56 -5.19 16.13
C ARG A 85 -0.98 -4.42 17.33
N GLY A 86 -1.52 -3.23 17.63
CA GLY A 86 -1.12 -2.45 18.79
C GLY A 86 -1.35 -3.16 20.11
N ALA A 87 -2.52 -3.77 20.31
CA ALA A 87 -2.85 -4.52 21.51
C ALA A 87 -2.04 -5.83 21.62
N GLN A 88 -1.79 -6.53 20.51
CA GLN A 88 -0.93 -7.72 20.49
C GLN A 88 0.50 -7.37 20.94
N ASN A 89 1.05 -6.25 20.47
CA ASN A 89 2.36 -5.78 20.89
C ASN A 89 2.40 -5.45 22.39
N ILE A 90 1.32 -4.82 22.92
CA ILE A 90 1.24 -4.54 24.37
C ILE A 90 1.24 -5.83 25.18
N LEU A 91 0.47 -6.84 24.79
CA LEU A 91 0.47 -8.14 25.47
C LEU A 91 1.85 -8.83 25.42
N SER A 92 2.55 -8.73 24.29
CA SER A 92 3.93 -9.22 24.19
C SER A 92 4.88 -8.45 25.12
N PHE A 93 4.74 -7.11 25.22
CA PHE A 93 5.51 -6.30 26.17
C PHE A 93 5.14 -6.61 27.62
N THR A 94 3.90 -6.98 27.92
CA THR A 94 3.47 -7.40 29.25
C THR A 94 4.23 -8.64 29.70
N ILE A 95 4.38 -9.62 28.83
CA ILE A 95 5.18 -10.83 29.10
C ILE A 95 6.67 -10.47 29.26
N LEU A 96 7.19 -9.54 28.46
CA LEU A 96 8.56 -9.08 28.54
C LEU A 96 8.86 -8.35 29.86
N GLU A 97 7.94 -7.50 30.33
CA GLU A 97 8.07 -6.83 31.63
C GLU A 97 8.03 -7.85 32.79
N ALA A 98 7.13 -8.85 32.73
CA ALA A 98 7.11 -9.94 33.71
C ALA A 98 8.42 -10.74 33.71
N THR A 99 8.98 -11.03 32.53
CA THR A 99 10.29 -11.70 32.38
C THR A 99 11.41 -10.86 32.99
N LYS A 100 11.44 -9.55 32.73
CA LYS A 100 12.43 -8.60 33.24
C LYS A 100 12.41 -8.53 34.77
N LEU A 101 11.22 -8.57 35.35
CA LEU A 101 11.01 -8.55 36.80
C LEU A 101 11.14 -9.93 37.43
N ARG A 102 11.42 -10.97 36.66
CA ARG A 102 11.50 -12.39 37.09
C ARG A 102 10.24 -12.87 37.79
N SER A 103 9.10 -12.31 37.45
CA SER A 103 7.80 -12.69 38.02
C SER A 103 7.38 -14.07 37.52
N ALA A 104 6.69 -14.84 38.38
CA ALA A 104 6.19 -16.17 38.02
C ALA A 104 5.04 -16.11 37.00
N GLN A 105 4.28 -15.01 37.02
CA GLN A 105 3.12 -14.80 36.14
C GLN A 105 3.07 -13.35 35.67
N ALA A 106 2.51 -13.14 34.46
CA ALA A 106 2.18 -11.82 33.97
C ALA A 106 0.83 -11.36 34.58
N SER A 107 0.81 -10.19 35.22
CA SER A 107 -0.32 -9.61 35.94
C SER A 107 -0.67 -8.18 35.48
N SER A 108 -1.69 -7.55 36.07
CA SER A 108 -2.17 -6.21 35.71
C SER A 108 -1.09 -5.11 35.81
N GLN A 109 -0.18 -5.19 36.77
CA GLN A 109 0.95 -4.27 36.92
C GLN A 109 1.89 -4.32 35.72
N HIS A 110 2.19 -5.52 35.19
CA HIS A 110 3.01 -5.68 34.00
C HIS A 110 2.32 -5.13 32.75
N LEU A 111 0.99 -5.29 32.66
CA LEU A 111 0.20 -4.69 31.58
C LEU A 111 0.22 -3.15 31.66
N LEU A 112 0.07 -2.56 32.85
CA LEU A 112 0.14 -1.12 33.02
C LEU A 112 1.53 -0.57 32.64
N LEU A 113 2.59 -1.20 33.09
CA LEU A 113 3.97 -0.83 32.71
C LEU A 113 4.18 -0.93 31.20
N ALA A 114 3.68 -1.99 30.56
CA ALA A 114 3.76 -2.17 29.12
C ALA A 114 2.97 -1.07 28.35
N LEU A 115 1.80 -0.67 28.85
CA LEU A 115 0.99 0.41 28.28
C LEU A 115 1.70 1.77 28.44
N CYS A 116 2.27 2.06 29.59
CA CYS A 116 3.03 3.30 29.83
C CYS A 116 4.27 3.36 28.93
N ARG A 117 5.00 2.23 28.80
CA ARG A 117 6.18 2.13 27.94
C ARG A 117 5.87 2.31 26.48
N ALA A 118 4.76 1.73 26.00
CA ALA A 118 4.36 1.82 24.60
C ALA A 118 3.93 3.24 24.20
N GLY A 119 3.28 3.98 25.09
CA GLY A 119 2.96 5.40 24.91
C GLY A 119 2.06 5.78 23.73
N ASN A 120 1.44 4.80 23.06
CA ASN A 120 0.71 4.92 21.79
C ASN A 120 -0.82 4.80 21.96
N SER A 121 -1.34 5.24 23.10
CA SER A 121 -2.77 5.21 23.45
C SER A 121 -3.20 6.54 24.05
N TYR A 122 -4.50 6.82 24.02
CA TYR A 122 -5.07 8.00 24.67
C TYR A 122 -4.91 7.92 26.19
N GLY A 123 -5.04 6.71 26.77
CA GLY A 123 -4.77 6.48 28.18
C GLY A 123 -3.34 6.82 28.59
N SER A 124 -2.34 6.41 27.79
CA SER A 124 -0.93 6.77 28.04
C SER A 124 -0.67 8.27 27.85
N THR A 125 -1.39 8.91 26.93
CA THR A 125 -1.29 10.37 26.71
C THR A 125 -1.85 11.11 27.92
N TYR A 126 -3.02 10.72 28.43
CA TYR A 126 -3.61 11.30 29.63
C TYR A 126 -2.66 11.24 30.84
N MET A 127 -2.05 10.08 31.08
CA MET A 127 -1.10 9.89 32.16
C MET A 127 0.13 10.80 32.00
N ARG A 128 0.66 10.92 30.78
CA ARG A 128 1.80 11.78 30.47
C ARG A 128 1.49 13.28 30.65
N ASP A 129 0.29 13.71 30.28
CA ASP A 129 -0.17 15.08 30.47
C ASP A 129 -0.28 15.45 31.96
N MET A 130 -0.54 14.45 32.81
CA MET A 130 -0.50 14.57 34.27
C MET A 130 0.93 14.45 34.88
N GLY A 131 1.95 14.31 34.00
CA GLY A 131 3.34 14.16 34.43
C GLY A 131 3.70 12.76 34.95
N ILE A 132 2.87 11.75 34.65
CA ILE A 132 3.06 10.37 35.11
C ILE A 132 3.52 9.53 33.93
N ASP A 133 4.75 9.05 33.98
CA ASP A 133 5.39 8.19 33.00
C ASP A 133 5.66 6.78 33.54
N TYR A 134 6.35 5.97 32.75
CA TYR A 134 6.75 4.61 33.11
C TYR A 134 7.55 4.58 34.44
N ASP A 135 8.50 5.51 34.61
CA ASP A 135 9.37 5.53 35.78
C ASP A 135 8.62 5.93 37.07
N HIS A 136 7.63 6.79 36.96
CA HIS A 136 6.77 7.16 38.08
C HIS A 136 5.94 5.97 38.56
N ILE A 137 5.28 5.24 37.64
CA ILE A 137 4.51 4.04 37.98
C ILE A 137 5.42 2.94 38.54
N TYR A 138 6.59 2.72 37.90
CA TYR A 138 7.55 1.70 38.36
C TYR A 138 8.02 1.99 39.79
N ARG A 139 8.44 3.23 40.10
CA ARG A 139 8.88 3.63 41.46
C ARG A 139 7.76 3.54 42.49
N TYR A 140 6.53 3.85 42.10
CA TYR A 140 5.37 3.70 42.98
C TYR A 140 5.13 2.22 43.34
N LEU A 141 5.10 1.34 42.34
CA LEU A 141 4.92 -0.09 42.53
C LEU A 141 6.05 -0.70 43.34
N ASP A 142 7.29 -0.28 43.11
CA ASP A 142 8.47 -0.76 43.84
C ASP A 142 8.47 -0.31 45.32
N ARG A 143 8.18 0.96 45.61
CA ARG A 143 8.11 1.50 46.97
C ARG A 143 7.00 0.90 47.84
N ASN A 144 5.91 0.50 47.24
CA ASN A 144 4.76 -0.06 47.96
C ASN A 144 4.77 -1.60 47.94
N GLU A 145 5.87 -2.24 47.53
CA GLU A 145 6.02 -3.69 47.46
C GLU A 145 4.92 -4.39 46.61
N LEU A 146 4.41 -3.66 45.65
CA LEU A 146 3.35 -4.16 44.72
C LEU A 146 3.95 -4.83 43.48
N LEU A 147 5.27 -4.76 43.28
CA LEU A 147 5.94 -5.47 42.20
C LEU A 147 6.16 -6.94 42.59
N ASP A 148 5.60 -7.83 41.80
CA ASP A 148 5.84 -9.26 41.93
C ASP A 148 7.25 -9.58 41.40
N LYS A 149 8.25 -9.51 42.29
CA LYS A 149 9.64 -9.85 42.02
C LYS A 149 9.90 -11.26 42.50
N GLY A 150 10.37 -12.14 41.60
CA GLY A 150 10.83 -13.46 42.01
C GLY A 150 12.01 -13.34 42.99
N THR A 151 12.00 -14.14 44.08
CA THR A 151 13.04 -14.21 45.10
C THR A 151 14.39 -14.61 44.47
N ALA A 152 15.34 -13.69 44.47
CA ALA A 152 16.72 -13.94 44.14
C ALA A 152 17.55 -13.97 45.43
N ASP A 153 18.11 -15.12 45.78
CA ASP A 153 19.19 -15.18 46.74
C ASP A 153 20.47 -14.55 46.18
N ASN A 154 20.98 -13.58 46.95
CA ASN A 154 22.35 -13.06 46.97
C ASN A 154 23.04 -12.63 45.67
N GLU A 155 23.06 -11.31 45.46
CA GLU A 155 24.28 -10.54 45.14
C GLU A 155 24.00 -9.01 45.26
N PRO A 156 25.04 -8.19 45.66
CA PRO A 156 24.84 -6.83 46.13
C PRO A 156 24.62 -5.80 45.02
N PRO A 157 24.13 -4.59 45.37
CA PRO A 157 23.73 -3.57 44.39
C PRO A 157 24.94 -2.92 43.70
N MET A 158 24.93 -2.84 42.39
CA MET A 158 25.83 -1.95 41.65
C MET A 158 25.16 -0.61 41.41
N GLU A 159 25.93 0.42 41.79
CA GLU A 159 25.68 1.82 41.57
C GLU A 159 25.68 2.21 40.09
N ASP A 160 25.04 3.33 39.81
CA ASP A 160 24.91 4.01 38.52
C ASP A 160 26.20 4.10 37.73
N GLU A 161 26.23 3.50 36.53
CA GLU A 161 27.07 3.94 35.42
C GLU A 161 26.35 3.73 34.06
N GLN A 162 26.41 4.79 33.31
CA GLN A 162 26.08 5.08 31.91
C GLN A 162 25.78 3.89 30.97
N GLU A 163 24.71 4.07 30.20
CA GLU A 163 24.23 3.24 29.11
C GLU A 163 25.31 2.70 28.15
N GLU A 164 25.73 1.45 28.38
CA GLU A 164 26.25 0.59 27.31
C GLU A 164 25.44 -0.70 27.26
N VAL A 165 24.96 -1.02 26.07
CA VAL A 165 24.13 -2.18 25.75
C VAL A 165 24.89 -3.46 26.13
N PRO A 166 24.35 -4.38 26.97
CA PRO A 166 25.03 -5.62 27.31
C PRO A 166 25.00 -6.60 26.12
N GLN A 167 26.15 -6.85 25.56
CA GLN A 167 26.36 -8.04 24.71
C GLN A 167 26.34 -9.27 25.61
N ILE A 168 25.31 -10.09 25.50
CA ILE A 168 25.24 -11.39 26.19
C ILE A 168 26.22 -12.36 25.50
N ARG A 169 27.39 -12.60 26.11
CA ARG A 169 28.28 -13.70 25.76
C ARG A 169 27.78 -14.99 26.41
N ILE A 170 27.10 -15.82 25.63
CA ILE A 170 26.82 -17.20 26.02
C ILE A 170 28.07 -18.04 25.72
N ARG A 171 28.68 -18.65 26.77
CA ARG A 171 29.73 -19.65 26.61
C ARG A 171 29.14 -20.93 26.00
N ALA A 172 29.57 -21.24 24.79
CA ALA A 172 29.22 -22.46 24.08
C ALA A 172 29.92 -23.66 24.69
N SER A 173 29.18 -24.67 25.09
CA SER A 173 29.66 -26.06 25.13
C SER A 173 29.53 -26.63 23.72
N LYS A 174 30.66 -27.11 23.20
CA LYS A 174 30.78 -27.76 21.90
C LYS A 174 29.92 -29.03 21.86
N GLN A 175 28.99 -29.09 20.93
CA GLN A 175 28.79 -30.23 20.01
C GLN A 175 27.54 -29.95 19.13
N ASN A 176 27.76 -30.15 17.85
CA ASN A 176 26.85 -30.16 16.69
C ASN A 176 26.56 -28.84 16.03
N GLU A 177 27.32 -28.65 14.95
CA GLU A 177 27.14 -27.68 13.91
C GLU A 177 25.84 -27.95 13.14
N GLU A 178 24.82 -27.15 13.38
CA GLU A 178 23.90 -26.70 12.33
C GLU A 178 23.87 -25.16 12.41
N GLN A 179 24.31 -24.55 11.31
CA GLN A 179 24.45 -23.11 11.15
C GLN A 179 23.06 -22.43 11.15
N GLU A 180 22.61 -21.92 12.29
CA GLU A 180 21.65 -20.84 12.31
C GLU A 180 22.37 -19.52 11.94
N SER A 181 22.22 -19.13 10.69
CA SER A 181 22.67 -17.85 10.16
C SER A 181 21.95 -16.72 10.92
N LYS A 182 22.71 -15.85 11.58
CA LYS A 182 22.21 -14.53 12.00
C LYS A 182 21.62 -13.86 10.78
N SER A 183 20.30 -13.64 10.76
CA SER A 183 19.63 -12.88 9.71
C SER A 183 20.29 -11.50 9.60
N SER A 184 20.82 -11.19 8.43
CA SER A 184 21.41 -9.89 8.19
C SER A 184 20.31 -8.80 8.19
N PRO A 185 20.60 -7.53 8.53
CA PRO A 185 19.65 -6.44 8.41
C PRO A 185 19.00 -6.36 7.03
N LEU A 186 19.74 -6.72 5.98
CA LEU A 186 19.25 -6.76 4.62
C LEU A 186 18.26 -7.92 4.39
N ASP A 187 18.44 -9.06 5.03
CA ASP A 187 17.50 -10.19 4.96
C ASP A 187 16.25 -9.96 5.83
N GLU A 188 16.33 -9.08 6.85
CA GLU A 188 15.19 -8.73 7.71
C GLU A 188 14.23 -7.72 7.04
N PHE A 189 14.78 -6.71 6.33
CA PHE A 189 14.02 -5.61 5.75
C PHE A 189 13.98 -5.63 4.21
N GLY A 190 14.64 -6.59 3.57
CA GLY A 190 14.71 -6.76 2.13
C GLY A 190 14.05 -8.04 1.66
N TYR A 191 13.41 -7.97 0.49
CA TYR A 191 12.89 -9.14 -0.21
C TYR A 191 13.84 -9.53 -1.34
N ASP A 192 14.49 -10.69 -1.25
CA ASP A 192 15.41 -11.18 -2.28
C ASP A 192 14.64 -11.71 -3.50
N ILE A 193 14.51 -10.85 -4.53
CA ILE A 193 13.82 -11.16 -5.78
C ILE A 193 14.56 -12.28 -6.54
N THR A 194 15.90 -12.32 -6.47
CA THR A 194 16.70 -13.37 -7.12
C THR A 194 16.46 -14.74 -6.48
N LYS A 195 16.28 -14.79 -5.16
CA LYS A 195 15.89 -16.02 -4.45
C LYS A 195 14.49 -16.45 -4.86
N ALA A 196 13.54 -15.53 -4.90
CA ALA A 196 12.18 -15.81 -5.36
C ALA A 196 12.15 -16.33 -6.81
N ALA A 197 13.01 -15.79 -7.69
CA ALA A 197 13.20 -16.29 -9.04
C ALA A 197 13.70 -17.74 -9.08
N ARG A 198 14.67 -18.10 -8.22
CA ARG A 198 15.17 -19.48 -8.12
C ARG A 198 14.13 -20.46 -7.59
N GLU A 199 13.26 -20.00 -6.71
CA GLU A 199 12.16 -20.78 -6.14
C GLU A 199 10.94 -20.88 -7.10
N GLY A 200 11.00 -20.24 -8.27
CA GLY A 200 9.91 -20.25 -9.25
C GLY A 200 8.65 -19.50 -8.80
N LYS A 201 8.79 -18.53 -7.90
CA LYS A 201 7.67 -17.75 -7.35
C LYS A 201 7.32 -16.52 -8.19
N LEU A 202 8.17 -16.18 -9.17
CA LEU A 202 7.96 -15.01 -10.02
C LEU A 202 7.19 -15.37 -11.29
N ASP A 203 6.37 -14.45 -11.72
CA ASP A 203 5.64 -14.59 -12.98
C ASP A 203 6.55 -14.38 -14.20
N PRO A 204 6.29 -15.08 -15.30
CA PRO A 204 7.07 -14.91 -16.53
C PRO A 204 6.84 -13.52 -17.12
N LEU A 205 7.90 -12.79 -17.34
CA LEU A 205 7.82 -11.49 -18.01
C LEU A 205 7.60 -11.66 -19.52
N VAL A 206 6.71 -10.83 -20.06
CA VAL A 206 6.36 -10.81 -21.48
C VAL A 206 6.51 -9.41 -22.04
N GLY A 207 7.24 -9.28 -23.14
CA GLY A 207 7.59 -7.98 -23.68
C GLY A 207 8.63 -7.26 -22.80
N ARG A 208 8.82 -5.99 -22.97
CA ARG A 208 9.78 -5.17 -22.20
C ARG A 208 11.25 -5.53 -22.43
N GLU A 209 11.55 -6.17 -23.57
CA GLU A 209 12.91 -6.58 -23.91
C GLU A 209 13.86 -5.38 -24.00
N ASP A 210 13.39 -4.29 -24.60
CA ASP A 210 14.17 -3.06 -24.80
C ASP A 210 14.45 -2.37 -23.47
N GLU A 211 13.45 -2.28 -22.59
CA GLU A 211 13.62 -1.69 -21.26
C GLU A 211 14.58 -2.52 -20.41
N ILE A 212 14.48 -3.85 -20.42
CA ILE A 212 15.39 -4.75 -19.70
C ILE A 212 16.81 -4.59 -20.23
N GLN A 213 17.02 -4.63 -21.54
CA GLN A 213 18.34 -4.43 -22.14
C GLN A 213 18.90 -3.07 -21.74
N ARG A 214 18.07 -2.04 -21.71
CA ARG A 214 18.48 -0.72 -21.29
C ARG A 214 18.89 -0.66 -19.83
N VAL A 215 18.15 -1.30 -18.93
CA VAL A 215 18.52 -1.42 -17.51
C VAL A 215 19.87 -2.13 -17.37
N ILE A 216 20.06 -3.27 -18.04
CA ILE A 216 21.30 -4.05 -18.03
C ILE A 216 22.49 -3.20 -18.53
N GLN A 217 22.30 -2.47 -19.62
CA GLN A 217 23.33 -1.56 -20.15
C GLN A 217 23.72 -0.47 -19.15
N ILE A 218 22.75 0.10 -18.44
CA ILE A 218 23.00 1.15 -17.44
C ILE A 218 23.73 0.57 -16.24
N LEU A 219 23.30 -0.58 -15.72
CA LEU A 219 23.96 -1.27 -14.60
C LEU A 219 25.43 -1.61 -14.91
N GLY A 220 25.78 -1.88 -16.16
CA GLY A 220 27.14 -2.14 -16.61
C GLY A 220 28.01 -0.91 -16.82
N ARG A 221 27.52 0.31 -16.63
CA ARG A 221 28.29 1.55 -16.80
C ARG A 221 29.24 1.80 -15.63
N ARG A 222 30.33 2.50 -15.89
CA ARG A 222 31.27 2.96 -14.84
C ARG A 222 30.70 4.14 -14.02
N ARG A 223 29.87 4.97 -14.62
CA ARG A 223 29.22 6.14 -13.99
C ARG A 223 27.77 6.21 -14.45
N LYS A 224 26.90 6.82 -13.65
CA LYS A 224 25.44 6.84 -13.89
C LYS A 224 24.89 5.41 -14.11
N ASN A 225 25.32 4.50 -13.24
CA ASN A 225 25.02 3.08 -13.31
C ASN A 225 23.74 2.69 -12.53
N ASN A 226 22.98 3.67 -12.08
CA ASN A 226 21.69 3.44 -11.40
C ASN A 226 20.55 3.78 -12.37
N PRO A 227 19.80 2.80 -12.87
CA PRO A 227 18.60 3.05 -13.66
C PRO A 227 17.44 3.54 -12.80
N MET A 228 16.65 4.47 -13.33
CA MET A 228 15.40 4.94 -12.76
C MET A 228 14.28 4.64 -13.74
N LEU A 229 13.40 3.69 -13.38
CA LEU A 229 12.20 3.35 -14.12
C LEU A 229 11.12 4.39 -13.83
N VAL A 230 10.69 5.10 -14.85
CA VAL A 230 9.74 6.21 -14.72
C VAL A 230 8.53 5.94 -15.59
N GLY A 231 7.35 5.88 -15.01
CA GLY A 231 6.10 5.62 -15.72
C GLY A 231 4.90 5.62 -14.77
N ASP A 232 3.71 5.60 -15.34
CA ASP A 232 2.47 5.62 -14.59
C ASP A 232 2.31 4.40 -13.66
N PRO A 233 1.47 4.46 -12.64
CA PRO A 233 1.14 3.29 -11.83
C PRO A 233 0.56 2.17 -12.71
N GLY A 234 0.95 0.91 -12.44
CA GLY A 234 0.42 -0.26 -13.16
C GLY A 234 1.03 -0.53 -14.55
N VAL A 235 2.04 0.23 -15.03
CA VAL A 235 2.69 -0.06 -16.32
C VAL A 235 3.67 -1.23 -16.29
N GLY A 236 3.92 -1.83 -15.10
CA GLY A 236 4.80 -3.00 -14.94
C GLY A 236 6.26 -2.65 -14.65
N LYS A 237 6.56 -1.57 -13.92
CA LYS A 237 7.93 -1.20 -13.51
C LYS A 237 8.59 -2.30 -12.66
N SER A 238 7.88 -2.83 -11.68
CA SER A 238 8.36 -3.89 -10.78
C SER A 238 8.55 -5.22 -11.54
N ALA A 239 7.67 -5.53 -12.52
CA ALA A 239 7.79 -6.69 -13.38
C ALA A 239 9.08 -6.67 -14.23
N ILE A 240 9.55 -5.49 -14.68
CA ILE A 240 10.84 -5.36 -15.38
C ILE A 240 11.99 -5.80 -14.46
N VAL A 241 11.94 -5.45 -13.19
CA VAL A 241 12.97 -5.80 -12.20
C VAL A 241 12.94 -7.30 -11.90
N GLU A 242 11.75 -7.88 -11.78
CA GLU A 242 11.56 -9.33 -11.66
C GLU A 242 12.09 -10.08 -12.89
N GLY A 243 11.86 -9.55 -14.09
CA GLY A 243 12.40 -10.08 -15.33
C GLY A 243 13.94 -10.06 -15.38
N ILE A 244 14.59 -9.05 -14.78
CA ILE A 244 16.05 -9.02 -14.63
C ILE A 244 16.51 -10.12 -13.67
N ALA A 245 15.80 -10.32 -12.55
CA ALA A 245 16.11 -11.40 -11.61
C ALA A 245 16.00 -12.78 -12.26
N LEU A 246 14.95 -13.01 -13.07
CA LEU A 246 14.81 -14.24 -13.87
C LEU A 246 15.97 -14.43 -14.84
N ARG A 247 16.47 -13.37 -15.50
CA ARG A 247 17.63 -13.46 -16.41
C ARG A 247 18.93 -13.73 -15.66
N ILE A 248 19.10 -13.20 -14.44
CA ILE A 248 20.25 -13.51 -13.58
C ILE A 248 20.26 -15.02 -13.29
N VAL A 249 19.12 -15.57 -12.88
CA VAL A 249 18.98 -16.98 -12.50
C VAL A 249 19.14 -17.93 -13.69
N THR A 250 18.60 -17.56 -14.86
CA THR A 250 18.69 -18.37 -16.08
C THR A 250 20.03 -18.22 -16.81
N GLY A 251 20.92 -17.33 -16.35
CA GLY A 251 22.20 -17.07 -16.98
C GLY A 251 22.14 -16.26 -18.28
N ASN A 252 20.99 -15.73 -18.63
CA ASN A 252 20.81 -14.92 -19.86
C ASN A 252 21.10 -13.43 -19.59
N ILE A 253 22.29 -13.16 -19.02
CA ILE A 253 22.74 -11.82 -18.63
C ILE A 253 24.27 -11.74 -18.77
N PRO A 254 24.85 -10.54 -19.01
CA PRO A 254 26.31 -10.38 -19.04
C PRO A 254 27.00 -10.90 -17.78
N SER A 255 28.20 -11.44 -17.92
CA SER A 255 28.98 -12.04 -16.82
C SER A 255 29.21 -11.09 -15.63
N SER A 256 29.25 -9.78 -15.88
CA SER A 256 29.35 -8.75 -14.82
C SER A 256 28.15 -8.70 -13.87
N LEU A 257 27.01 -9.25 -14.26
CA LEU A 257 25.76 -9.27 -13.50
C LEU A 257 25.30 -10.68 -13.11
N SER A 258 25.97 -11.74 -13.58
CA SER A 258 25.54 -13.15 -13.41
C SER A 258 25.50 -13.60 -11.95
N ASN A 259 26.35 -13.04 -11.09
CA ASN A 259 26.44 -13.39 -9.67
C ASN A 259 25.79 -12.34 -8.75
N LYS A 260 25.02 -11.40 -9.30
CA LYS A 260 24.37 -10.37 -8.52
C LYS A 260 23.10 -10.88 -7.86
N ARG A 261 22.83 -10.36 -6.68
CA ARG A 261 21.57 -10.52 -5.93
C ARG A 261 20.74 -9.24 -6.08
N LEU A 262 19.48 -9.38 -6.45
CA LEU A 262 18.56 -8.27 -6.55
C LEU A 262 17.63 -8.29 -5.34
N ILE A 263 17.70 -7.26 -4.52
CA ILE A 263 16.96 -7.18 -3.26
C ILE A 263 16.05 -5.95 -3.30
N SER A 264 14.75 -6.18 -3.17
CA SER A 264 13.75 -5.11 -3.00
C SER A 264 13.76 -4.61 -1.57
N LEU A 265 13.96 -3.33 -1.37
CA LEU A 265 13.94 -2.69 -0.08
C LEU A 265 12.55 -2.14 0.21
N ASP A 266 11.90 -2.66 1.25
CA ASP A 266 10.62 -2.15 1.73
C ASP A 266 10.84 -1.07 2.80
N LEU A 267 10.67 0.18 2.41
CA LEU A 267 10.80 1.32 3.31
C LEU A 267 9.72 1.35 4.40
N GLY A 268 8.53 0.83 4.10
CA GLY A 268 7.46 0.70 5.07
C GLY A 268 7.86 -0.20 6.23
N SER A 269 8.49 -1.33 5.93
CA SER A 269 9.00 -2.27 6.94
C SER A 269 10.14 -1.69 7.79
N ILE A 270 11.01 -0.85 7.21
CA ILE A 270 12.09 -0.19 7.94
C ILE A 270 11.55 0.82 8.95
N VAL A 271 10.49 1.54 8.58
CA VAL A 271 9.80 2.52 9.44
C VAL A 271 8.92 1.82 10.48
N ALA A 272 8.34 0.69 10.12
CA ALA A 272 7.45 -0.06 11.00
C ALA A 272 8.18 -0.48 12.30
N GLY A 273 7.58 -0.15 13.45
CA GLY A 273 8.15 -0.44 14.77
C GLY A 273 9.28 0.48 15.23
N THR A 274 9.66 1.51 14.46
CA THR A 274 10.57 2.55 14.97
C THR A 274 9.76 3.58 15.76
N LYS A 275 10.13 3.81 17.02
CA LYS A 275 9.49 4.84 17.88
C LYS A 275 10.12 6.21 17.71
N TYR A 276 11.38 6.26 17.32
CA TYR A 276 12.17 7.46 17.19
C TYR A 276 12.84 7.54 15.82
N ARG A 277 13.00 8.74 15.31
CA ARG A 277 13.75 9.03 14.07
C ARG A 277 15.13 8.36 14.06
N GLY A 278 15.82 8.33 15.19
CA GLY A 278 17.14 7.71 15.32
C GLY A 278 17.16 6.20 15.09
N ASP A 279 16.07 5.48 15.35
CA ASP A 279 16.01 4.03 15.13
C ASP A 279 15.91 3.71 13.64
N PHE A 280 15.08 4.46 12.91
CA PHE A 280 15.03 4.38 11.45
C PHE A 280 16.40 4.71 10.81
N GLU A 281 17.03 5.80 11.26
CA GLU A 281 18.36 6.19 10.76
C GLU A 281 19.40 5.11 11.03
N LYS A 282 19.40 4.48 12.22
CA LYS A 282 20.29 3.37 12.55
C LYS A 282 20.05 2.15 11.65
N ARG A 283 18.78 1.74 11.45
CA ARG A 283 18.42 0.61 10.57
C ARG A 283 18.85 0.87 9.13
N LEU A 284 18.50 2.02 8.58
CA LEU A 284 18.86 2.39 7.21
C LEU A 284 20.39 2.47 7.03
N LYS A 285 21.12 3.05 8.01
CA LYS A 285 22.59 3.08 8.00
C LYS A 285 23.21 1.69 8.04
N SER A 286 22.63 0.78 8.81
CA SER A 286 23.07 -0.63 8.88
C SER A 286 22.92 -1.33 7.53
N ILE A 287 21.75 -1.14 6.87
CA ILE A 287 21.48 -1.68 5.53
C ILE A 287 22.44 -1.08 4.49
N ILE A 288 22.65 0.26 4.50
CA ILE A 288 23.57 0.93 3.58
C ILE A 288 24.99 0.39 3.76
N ASN A 289 25.46 0.22 4.99
CA ASN A 289 26.80 -0.31 5.28
C ASN A 289 26.94 -1.76 4.79
N GLU A 290 25.94 -2.59 4.99
CA GLU A 290 25.91 -3.99 4.53
C GLU A 290 25.96 -4.06 3.00
N VAL A 291 25.12 -3.29 2.30
CA VAL A 291 25.10 -3.25 0.84
C VAL A 291 26.43 -2.70 0.29
N SER A 292 27.01 -1.68 0.93
CA SER A 292 28.30 -1.13 0.54
C SER A 292 29.45 -2.12 0.70
N SER A 293 29.30 -3.07 1.65
CA SER A 293 30.27 -4.14 1.87
C SER A 293 30.04 -5.37 0.99
N SER A 294 28.89 -5.43 0.32
CA SER A 294 28.45 -6.55 -0.53
C SER A 294 28.30 -6.11 -1.98
N PRO A 295 29.39 -6.10 -2.76
CA PRO A 295 29.37 -5.59 -4.13
C PRO A 295 28.53 -6.42 -5.10
N ASP A 296 28.06 -7.57 -4.70
CA ASP A 296 27.16 -8.47 -5.43
C ASP A 296 25.69 -8.11 -5.26
N VAL A 297 25.34 -7.17 -4.40
CA VAL A 297 23.96 -6.75 -4.17
C VAL A 297 23.58 -5.55 -5.06
N ILE A 298 22.39 -5.63 -5.66
CA ILE A 298 21.72 -4.51 -6.33
C ILE A 298 20.43 -4.26 -5.56
N LEU A 299 20.23 -3.04 -5.08
CA LEU A 299 18.99 -2.65 -4.43
C LEU A 299 17.91 -2.31 -5.47
N PHE A 300 16.70 -2.75 -5.23
CA PHE A 300 15.51 -2.21 -5.89
C PHE A 300 14.69 -1.41 -4.89
N ILE A 301 14.35 -0.19 -5.26
CA ILE A 301 13.54 0.70 -4.43
C ILE A 301 12.35 1.16 -5.26
N ASP A 302 11.19 0.59 -4.93
CA ASP A 302 9.94 1.06 -5.51
C ASP A 302 9.49 2.35 -4.82
N GLU A 303 8.68 3.14 -5.51
CA GLU A 303 8.26 4.47 -5.04
C GLU A 303 9.44 5.32 -4.51
N PHE A 304 10.54 5.37 -5.27
CA PHE A 304 11.78 6.04 -4.87
C PHE A 304 11.58 7.48 -4.38
N HIS A 305 10.53 8.13 -4.83
CA HIS A 305 10.16 9.48 -4.40
C HIS A 305 9.84 9.57 -2.89
N THR A 306 9.39 8.48 -2.25
CA THR A 306 9.10 8.44 -0.81
C THR A 306 10.36 8.68 0.02
N ILE A 307 11.53 8.28 -0.49
CA ILE A 307 12.82 8.55 0.15
C ILE A 307 13.20 10.02 0.06
N VAL A 308 12.89 10.68 -1.08
CA VAL A 308 13.38 12.03 -1.42
C VAL A 308 12.39 13.12 -1.04
N GLY A 309 11.07 12.84 -1.14
CA GLY A 309 10.00 13.82 -0.96
C GLY A 309 9.64 14.15 0.48
N ALA A 310 10.16 13.42 1.44
CA ALA A 310 9.85 13.56 2.85
C ALA A 310 10.41 14.84 3.52
N GLY A 311 11.01 15.77 2.78
CA GLY A 311 11.69 16.98 3.30
C GLY A 311 10.84 18.24 3.54
N GLY A 312 9.53 18.21 3.29
CA GLY A 312 8.70 19.43 3.28
C GLY A 312 7.87 19.76 4.53
N ALA A 313 7.62 18.82 5.43
CA ALA A 313 6.92 19.05 6.67
C ALA A 313 7.83 18.74 7.85
N SER A 314 7.84 19.58 8.87
CA SER A 314 8.66 19.43 10.08
C SER A 314 8.45 18.06 10.72
N GLY A 315 9.40 17.12 10.49
CA GLY A 315 9.35 15.76 11.04
C GLY A 315 9.57 14.63 10.04
N SER A 316 9.72 14.91 8.73
CA SER A 316 9.87 13.88 7.71
C SER A 316 11.28 13.27 7.69
N LEU A 317 11.31 11.95 7.47
CA LEU A 317 12.48 11.10 7.45
C LEU A 317 13.36 11.43 6.24
N ASP A 318 14.54 12.00 6.45
CA ASP A 318 15.46 12.38 5.38
C ASP A 318 16.37 11.21 4.97
N ALA A 319 15.76 10.13 4.50
CA ALA A 319 16.46 8.94 4.03
C ALA A 319 17.35 9.25 2.80
N ALA A 320 16.97 10.26 2.02
CA ALA A 320 17.75 10.66 0.87
C ALA A 320 19.16 11.13 1.25
N ASN A 321 19.29 11.91 2.32
CA ASN A 321 20.59 12.42 2.75
C ASN A 321 21.52 11.30 3.23
N MET A 322 20.98 10.17 3.67
CA MET A 322 21.77 9.00 4.05
C MET A 322 22.23 8.18 2.85
N LEU A 323 21.37 8.03 1.82
CA LEU A 323 21.69 7.29 0.60
C LEU A 323 22.58 8.08 -0.37
N LYS A 324 22.40 9.41 -0.46
CA LYS A 324 23.17 10.28 -1.38
C LYS A 324 24.68 10.09 -1.31
N PRO A 325 25.35 10.02 -0.15
CA PRO A 325 26.81 9.82 -0.09
C PRO A 325 27.24 8.48 -0.66
N ALA A 326 26.54 7.39 -0.35
CA ALA A 326 26.87 6.06 -0.85
C ALA A 326 26.62 5.93 -2.36
N LEU A 327 25.52 6.47 -2.87
CA LEU A 327 25.24 6.58 -4.31
C LEU A 327 26.28 7.49 -5.01
N ALA A 328 26.70 8.58 -4.34
CA ALA A 328 27.67 9.53 -4.90
C ALA A 328 29.07 8.92 -5.06
N ARG A 329 29.51 8.11 -4.12
CA ARG A 329 30.78 7.39 -4.22
C ARG A 329 30.71 6.20 -5.17
N GLY A 330 29.51 5.67 -5.43
CA GLY A 330 29.30 4.45 -6.21
C GLY A 330 29.48 3.17 -5.39
N ASP A 331 29.37 3.28 -4.07
CA ASP A 331 29.49 2.16 -3.12
C ASP A 331 28.29 1.21 -3.22
N ILE A 332 27.15 1.72 -3.72
CA ILE A 332 25.91 0.95 -3.91
C ILE A 332 25.38 1.10 -5.33
N GLN A 333 24.83 0.01 -5.86
CA GLN A 333 24.04 0.00 -7.10
C GLN A 333 22.55 -0.08 -6.74
N CYS A 334 21.74 0.76 -7.39
CA CYS A 334 20.32 0.86 -7.12
C CYS A 334 19.50 0.96 -8.40
N ILE A 335 18.38 0.25 -8.47
CA ILE A 335 17.31 0.45 -9.45
C ILE A 335 16.20 1.17 -8.71
N GLY A 336 15.82 2.36 -9.16
CA GLY A 336 14.65 3.07 -8.61
C GLY A 336 13.44 2.93 -9.54
N ALA A 337 12.25 2.99 -8.97
CA ALA A 337 11.01 3.12 -9.72
C ALA A 337 10.16 4.26 -9.16
N THR A 338 9.52 5.05 -10.03
CA THR A 338 8.68 6.18 -9.62
C THR A 338 7.75 6.61 -10.77
N THR A 339 6.85 7.55 -10.52
CA THR A 339 6.04 8.19 -11.57
C THR A 339 6.78 9.34 -12.22
N LEU A 340 6.30 9.80 -13.40
CA LEU A 340 6.94 10.91 -14.12
C LEU A 340 6.85 12.23 -13.33
N ASP A 341 5.72 12.48 -12.69
CA ASP A 341 5.49 13.70 -11.94
C ASP A 341 6.35 13.75 -10.67
N GLU A 342 6.42 12.62 -9.94
CA GLU A 342 7.24 12.52 -8.75
C GLU A 342 8.75 12.56 -9.09
N PHE A 343 9.15 11.98 -10.22
CA PHE A 343 10.53 12.11 -10.71
C PHE A 343 10.91 13.58 -10.92
N ARG A 344 10.05 14.34 -11.61
CA ARG A 344 10.28 15.78 -11.87
C ARG A 344 10.29 16.61 -10.58
N LYS A 345 9.39 16.32 -9.64
CA LYS A 345 9.28 17.07 -8.38
C LYS A 345 10.45 16.82 -7.44
N ASN A 346 10.86 15.57 -7.29
CA ASN A 346 11.72 15.14 -6.19
C ASN A 346 13.14 14.72 -6.63
N VAL A 347 13.32 14.09 -7.79
CA VAL A 347 14.61 13.54 -8.22
C VAL A 347 15.34 14.50 -9.17
N GLU A 348 14.65 15.01 -10.19
CA GLU A 348 15.25 15.88 -11.22
C GLU A 348 15.73 17.23 -10.65
N LYS A 349 15.04 17.73 -9.62
CA LYS A 349 15.44 18.96 -8.91
C LYS A 349 16.68 18.77 -8.04
N ASP A 350 16.96 17.53 -7.63
CA ASP A 350 18.13 17.21 -6.82
C ASP A 350 19.33 16.88 -7.74
N GLY A 351 20.20 17.87 -7.95
CA GLY A 351 21.34 17.71 -8.85
C GLY A 351 22.36 16.63 -8.44
N ALA A 352 22.33 16.15 -7.18
CA ALA A 352 23.17 15.05 -6.74
C ALA A 352 22.60 13.70 -7.20
N LEU A 353 21.29 13.52 -7.13
CA LEU A 353 20.59 12.32 -7.59
C LEU A 353 20.50 12.26 -9.12
N ASP A 354 20.16 13.36 -9.79
CA ASP A 354 20.06 13.41 -11.25
C ASP A 354 21.37 13.00 -11.95
N ARG A 355 22.52 13.36 -11.37
CA ARG A 355 23.84 12.95 -11.89
C ARG A 355 24.15 11.47 -11.69
N ARG A 356 23.39 10.75 -10.87
CA ARG A 356 23.63 9.34 -10.50
C ARG A 356 22.64 8.39 -11.13
N PHE A 357 21.42 8.84 -11.35
CA PHE A 357 20.39 8.05 -11.98
C PHE A 357 20.29 8.31 -13.49
N GLN A 358 19.97 7.26 -14.23
CA GLN A 358 19.64 7.33 -15.64
C GLN A 358 18.18 6.97 -15.85
N LYS A 359 17.40 7.94 -16.28
CA LYS A 359 15.97 7.78 -16.55
C LYS A 359 15.72 6.78 -17.70
N ILE A 360 14.75 5.88 -17.48
CA ILE A 360 14.16 5.00 -18.48
C ILE A 360 12.65 5.21 -18.38
N VAL A 361 12.03 5.62 -19.47
CA VAL A 361 10.57 5.79 -19.52
C VAL A 361 9.94 4.43 -19.82
N VAL A 362 8.98 4.03 -18.99
CA VAL A 362 8.20 2.81 -19.15
C VAL A 362 6.79 3.23 -19.56
N GLU A 363 6.47 3.03 -20.82
CA GLU A 363 5.15 3.36 -21.36
C GLU A 363 4.12 2.25 -21.06
N HIS A 364 2.84 2.59 -21.09
CA HIS A 364 1.77 1.59 -20.99
C HIS A 364 1.80 0.64 -22.20
N THR A 365 1.35 -0.60 -21.98
CA THR A 365 1.27 -1.59 -23.07
C THR A 365 0.02 -1.36 -23.91
N ASP A 366 0.13 -1.63 -25.20
CA ASP A 366 -1.02 -1.66 -26.09
C ASP A 366 -1.90 -2.92 -25.88
N VAL A 367 -3.07 -2.95 -26.50
CA VAL A 367 -4.01 -4.06 -26.38
C VAL A 367 -3.42 -5.40 -26.84
N PRO A 368 -2.74 -5.52 -28.02
CA PRO A 368 -2.13 -6.78 -28.45
C PRO A 368 -1.07 -7.32 -27.48
N HIS A 369 -0.17 -6.46 -26.99
CA HIS A 369 0.85 -6.87 -26.04
C HIS A 369 0.23 -7.28 -24.70
N SER A 370 -0.78 -6.55 -24.21
CA SER A 370 -1.49 -6.90 -22.98
C SER A 370 -2.20 -8.25 -23.08
N ILE A 371 -2.81 -8.59 -24.22
CA ILE A 371 -3.39 -9.93 -24.46
C ILE A 371 -2.30 -11.00 -24.39
N SER A 372 -1.12 -10.75 -24.98
CA SER A 372 0.02 -11.68 -24.91
C SER A 372 0.52 -11.89 -23.48
N ILE A 373 0.57 -10.81 -22.67
CA ILE A 373 0.93 -10.86 -21.25
C ILE A 373 -0.05 -11.74 -20.48
N LEU A 374 -1.36 -11.45 -20.57
CA LEU A 374 -2.39 -12.20 -19.86
C LEU A 374 -2.42 -13.68 -20.30
N SER A 375 -2.21 -13.95 -21.58
CA SER A 375 -2.17 -15.32 -22.10
C SER A 375 -1.05 -16.16 -21.49
N ARG A 376 0.08 -15.55 -21.14
CA ARG A 376 1.19 -16.24 -20.47
C ARG A 376 1.01 -16.33 -18.96
N LEU A 377 0.35 -15.37 -18.34
CA LEU A 377 0.01 -15.40 -16.92
C LEU A 377 -1.15 -16.36 -16.63
N LYS A 378 -1.96 -16.67 -17.63
CA LYS A 378 -3.17 -17.51 -17.57
C LYS A 378 -2.99 -18.76 -16.71
N GLU A 379 -1.92 -19.53 -16.94
CA GLU A 379 -1.70 -20.81 -16.24
C GLU A 379 -1.54 -20.65 -14.73
N ASN A 380 -0.90 -19.57 -14.27
CA ASN A 380 -0.69 -19.31 -12.86
C ASN A 380 -2.02 -18.95 -12.17
N TYR A 381 -2.84 -18.11 -12.80
CA TYR A 381 -4.17 -17.76 -12.31
C TYR A 381 -5.15 -18.94 -12.38
N GLU A 382 -5.07 -19.79 -13.42
CA GLU A 382 -5.85 -21.03 -13.51
C GLU A 382 -5.55 -22.00 -12.37
N LYS A 383 -4.28 -22.13 -11.98
CA LYS A 383 -3.86 -22.95 -10.84
C LYS A 383 -4.33 -22.35 -9.52
N HIS A 384 -4.18 -21.02 -9.35
CA HIS A 384 -4.55 -20.34 -8.13
C HIS A 384 -6.06 -20.41 -7.83
N HIS A 385 -6.88 -20.11 -8.83
CA HIS A 385 -8.35 -20.11 -8.68
C HIS A 385 -9.01 -21.46 -8.95
N ASN A 386 -8.27 -22.46 -9.42
CA ASN A 386 -8.82 -23.74 -9.89
C ASN A 386 -9.92 -23.56 -10.95
N VAL A 387 -9.64 -22.71 -11.94
CA VAL A 387 -10.53 -22.41 -13.07
C VAL A 387 -9.80 -22.63 -14.40
N THR A 388 -10.50 -22.44 -15.53
CA THR A 388 -9.91 -22.40 -16.88
C THR A 388 -10.43 -21.14 -17.57
N TYR A 389 -9.53 -20.31 -18.11
CA TYR A 389 -9.93 -19.13 -18.89
C TYR A 389 -10.05 -19.51 -20.37
N THR A 390 -11.15 -19.10 -21.01
CA THR A 390 -11.24 -19.15 -22.47
C THR A 390 -10.40 -18.04 -23.10
N ASP A 391 -9.94 -18.21 -24.33
CA ASP A 391 -9.18 -17.18 -25.04
C ASP A 391 -10.02 -15.91 -25.24
N GLY A 392 -11.34 -16.08 -25.45
CA GLY A 392 -12.28 -14.96 -25.48
C GLY A 392 -12.41 -14.23 -24.15
N ALA A 393 -12.23 -14.90 -22.99
CA ALA A 393 -12.19 -14.24 -21.69
C ALA A 393 -10.94 -13.39 -21.51
N ILE A 394 -9.77 -13.89 -21.94
CA ILE A 394 -8.50 -13.15 -21.89
C ILE A 394 -8.59 -11.88 -22.76
N GLU A 395 -9.08 -12.02 -23.99
CA GLU A 395 -9.30 -10.87 -24.87
C GLU A 395 -10.30 -9.87 -24.27
N ALA A 396 -11.38 -10.36 -23.66
CA ALA A 396 -12.39 -9.55 -22.99
C ALA A 396 -11.80 -8.78 -21.79
N CYS A 397 -10.94 -9.41 -20.96
CA CYS A 397 -10.27 -8.73 -19.84
C CYS A 397 -9.52 -7.49 -20.32
N VAL A 398 -8.74 -7.62 -21.41
CA VAL A 398 -7.95 -6.49 -21.91
C VAL A 398 -8.82 -5.43 -22.56
N ARG A 399 -9.68 -5.82 -23.52
CA ARG A 399 -10.48 -4.85 -24.29
C ARG A 399 -11.53 -4.12 -23.43
N MET A 400 -12.16 -4.83 -22.50
CA MET A 400 -13.17 -4.21 -21.63
C MET A 400 -12.52 -3.36 -20.56
N ALA A 401 -11.41 -3.81 -19.96
CA ALA A 401 -10.66 -2.98 -19.01
C ALA A 401 -10.13 -1.71 -19.69
N ASP A 402 -9.56 -1.82 -20.88
CA ASP A 402 -9.07 -0.65 -21.63
C ASP A 402 -10.16 0.38 -21.91
N ARG A 403 -11.35 -0.11 -22.21
CA ARG A 403 -12.49 0.74 -22.60
C ARG A 403 -13.21 1.39 -21.40
N TYR A 404 -13.40 0.65 -20.32
CA TYR A 404 -14.31 1.03 -19.24
C TYR A 404 -13.60 1.44 -17.94
N ILE A 405 -12.34 1.06 -17.77
CA ILE A 405 -11.52 1.46 -16.61
C ILE A 405 -10.52 2.51 -17.10
N THR A 406 -10.73 3.77 -16.73
CA THR A 406 -9.95 4.91 -17.24
C THR A 406 -8.91 5.45 -16.25
N ASP A 407 -9.01 5.07 -14.99
CA ASP A 407 -8.18 5.54 -13.88
C ASP A 407 -6.87 4.76 -13.72
N ARG A 408 -6.69 3.67 -14.46
CA ARG A 408 -5.51 2.81 -14.43
C ARG A 408 -4.99 2.46 -15.82
N CYS A 409 -3.72 2.04 -15.90
CA CYS A 409 -3.07 1.69 -17.14
C CYS A 409 -3.10 0.17 -17.43
N LEU A 410 -2.97 -0.19 -18.70
CA LEU A 410 -2.65 -1.56 -19.09
C LEU A 410 -1.17 -1.85 -18.78
N PRO A 411 -0.83 -3.11 -18.37
CA PRO A 411 -1.67 -4.30 -18.30
C PRO A 411 -2.40 -4.50 -16.96
N ASP A 412 -2.09 -3.73 -15.92
CA ASP A 412 -2.51 -3.91 -14.53
C ASP A 412 -4.04 -4.06 -14.40
N LYS A 413 -4.81 -3.10 -14.92
CA LYS A 413 -6.28 -3.14 -14.89
C LYS A 413 -6.89 -4.38 -15.57
N ALA A 414 -6.19 -4.98 -16.52
CA ALA A 414 -6.66 -6.18 -17.20
C ALA A 414 -6.29 -7.45 -16.40
N ILE A 415 -5.17 -7.44 -15.71
CA ILE A 415 -4.75 -8.49 -14.79
C ILE A 415 -5.73 -8.54 -13.61
N ASP A 416 -6.06 -7.40 -13.01
CA ASP A 416 -7.06 -7.30 -11.93
C ASP A 416 -8.42 -7.85 -12.38
N ALA A 417 -8.87 -7.49 -13.58
CA ALA A 417 -10.13 -8.01 -14.13
C ALA A 417 -10.10 -9.54 -14.34
N MET A 418 -8.94 -10.09 -14.74
CA MET A 418 -8.74 -11.53 -14.88
C MET A 418 -8.79 -12.23 -13.53
N ASP A 419 -8.08 -11.70 -12.54
CA ASP A 419 -8.01 -12.23 -11.18
C ASP A 419 -9.40 -12.25 -10.51
N GLU A 420 -10.12 -11.13 -10.56
CA GLU A 420 -11.47 -11.04 -10.01
C GLU A 420 -12.47 -11.95 -10.72
N ALA A 421 -12.36 -12.12 -12.05
CA ALA A 421 -13.21 -13.05 -12.79
C ALA A 421 -12.97 -14.51 -12.39
N GLY A 422 -11.70 -14.91 -12.18
CA GLY A 422 -11.34 -16.23 -11.67
C GLY A 422 -11.90 -16.48 -10.28
N SER A 423 -11.72 -15.53 -9.38
CA SER A 423 -12.25 -15.57 -8.01
C SER A 423 -13.78 -15.70 -8.01
N MET A 424 -14.48 -14.88 -8.82
CA MET A 424 -15.94 -14.91 -8.91
C MET A 424 -16.47 -16.26 -9.39
N VAL A 425 -15.86 -16.86 -10.43
CA VAL A 425 -16.27 -18.16 -10.97
C VAL A 425 -15.99 -19.29 -9.97
N ARG A 426 -14.88 -19.24 -9.24
CA ARG A 426 -14.58 -20.18 -8.15
C ARG A 426 -15.62 -20.12 -7.04
N LEU A 427 -16.02 -18.93 -6.62
CA LEU A 427 -17.04 -18.75 -5.58
C LEU A 427 -18.42 -19.31 -6.00
N LYS A 428 -18.76 -19.19 -7.30
CA LYS A 428 -20.00 -19.80 -7.84
C LYS A 428 -19.97 -21.33 -7.84
N ASN A 429 -18.77 -21.93 -8.00
CA ASN A 429 -18.58 -23.37 -8.16
C ASN A 429 -17.44 -23.91 -7.29
N PRO A 430 -17.57 -23.95 -5.93
CA PRO A 430 -16.45 -24.27 -5.04
C PRO A 430 -15.88 -25.69 -5.22
N GLN A 431 -16.70 -26.65 -5.68
CA GLN A 431 -16.35 -28.08 -5.76
C GLN A 431 -15.93 -28.54 -7.15
N LYS A 432 -16.10 -27.73 -8.19
CA LYS A 432 -15.76 -28.10 -9.58
C LYS A 432 -14.87 -27.06 -10.22
N LYS A 433 -13.98 -27.51 -11.12
CA LYS A 433 -13.19 -26.60 -11.94
C LYS A 433 -14.12 -25.79 -12.83
N GLY A 434 -14.19 -24.48 -12.60
CA GLY A 434 -15.03 -23.55 -13.37
C GLY A 434 -14.37 -23.11 -14.67
N THR A 435 -15.17 -22.64 -15.63
CA THR A 435 -14.66 -22.01 -16.85
C THR A 435 -15.05 -20.55 -16.86
N VAL A 436 -14.06 -19.65 -16.97
CA VAL A 436 -14.26 -18.21 -17.08
C VAL A 436 -14.52 -17.84 -18.52
N THR A 437 -15.63 -17.18 -18.77
CA THR A 437 -16.08 -16.74 -20.09
C THR A 437 -16.01 -15.23 -20.24
N ALA A 438 -16.13 -14.72 -21.46
CA ALA A 438 -16.22 -13.27 -21.69
C ALA A 438 -17.42 -12.62 -20.99
N GLU A 439 -18.49 -13.37 -20.74
CA GLU A 439 -19.67 -12.89 -20.00
C GLU A 439 -19.36 -12.71 -18.51
N ASP A 440 -18.58 -13.62 -17.90
CA ASP A 440 -18.13 -13.48 -16.53
C ASP A 440 -17.24 -12.24 -16.35
N VAL A 441 -16.34 -11.99 -17.31
CA VAL A 441 -15.52 -10.77 -17.35
C VAL A 441 -16.39 -9.52 -17.47
N ALA A 442 -17.41 -9.53 -18.35
CA ALA A 442 -18.34 -8.42 -18.49
C ALA A 442 -19.09 -8.12 -17.18
N ASN A 443 -19.44 -9.17 -16.42
CA ASN A 443 -20.08 -9.03 -15.11
C ASN A 443 -19.13 -8.40 -14.07
N VAL A 444 -17.85 -8.75 -14.09
CA VAL A 444 -16.81 -8.16 -13.22
C VAL A 444 -16.62 -6.68 -13.56
N ILE A 445 -16.38 -6.36 -14.83
CA ILE A 445 -16.23 -4.96 -15.28
C ILE A 445 -17.48 -4.13 -14.94
N SER A 446 -18.67 -4.73 -15.08
CA SER A 446 -19.92 -4.08 -14.68
C SER A 446 -19.96 -3.73 -13.18
N LYS A 447 -19.46 -4.61 -12.32
CA LYS A 447 -19.39 -4.35 -10.88
C LYS A 447 -18.38 -3.26 -10.53
N ILE A 448 -17.20 -3.30 -11.16
CA ILE A 448 -16.13 -2.31 -10.94
C ILE A 448 -16.59 -0.92 -11.40
N THR A 449 -17.21 -0.82 -12.57
CA THR A 449 -17.54 0.46 -13.22
C THR A 449 -18.97 0.96 -12.97
N GLY A 450 -19.84 0.10 -12.43
CA GLY A 450 -21.28 0.39 -12.31
C GLY A 450 -22.07 0.34 -13.64
N ILE A 451 -21.44 0.01 -14.77
CA ILE A 451 -22.07 -0.06 -16.09
C ILE A 451 -22.78 -1.43 -16.23
N PRO A 452 -24.06 -1.51 -16.60
CA PRO A 452 -24.79 -2.78 -16.73
C PRO A 452 -24.12 -3.79 -17.67
N SER A 453 -23.97 -5.06 -17.23
CA SER A 453 -23.23 -6.12 -17.96
C SER A 453 -23.78 -6.40 -19.36
N GLY A 454 -25.09 -6.32 -19.56
CA GLY A 454 -25.71 -6.49 -20.89
C GLY A 454 -25.23 -5.47 -21.92
N LYS A 455 -24.78 -4.28 -21.45
CA LYS A 455 -24.23 -3.22 -22.30
C LYS A 455 -22.72 -3.37 -22.53
N VAL A 456 -22.03 -3.93 -21.55
CA VAL A 456 -20.59 -4.25 -21.65
C VAL A 456 -20.33 -5.37 -22.68
N ALA A 457 -21.20 -6.37 -22.72
CA ALA A 457 -21.09 -7.51 -23.63
C ALA A 457 -21.57 -7.24 -25.07
N GLU A 458 -22.33 -6.16 -25.31
CA GLU A 458 -22.87 -5.86 -26.64
C GLU A 458 -21.78 -5.43 -27.62
N SER A 459 -21.69 -6.08 -28.78
CA SER A 459 -20.69 -5.75 -29.80
C SER A 459 -20.86 -4.29 -30.27
N GLU A 460 -19.75 -3.57 -30.33
CA GLU A 460 -19.72 -2.15 -30.72
C GLU A 460 -20.31 -1.89 -32.11
N GLY A 461 -20.06 -2.83 -33.04
CA GLY A 461 -20.57 -2.75 -34.41
C GLY A 461 -22.10 -2.73 -34.45
N GLY A 462 -22.77 -3.55 -33.66
CA GLY A 462 -24.22 -3.58 -33.56
C GLY A 462 -24.84 -2.30 -33.00
N LYS A 463 -24.18 -1.72 -31.97
CA LYS A 463 -24.59 -0.42 -31.39
C LYS A 463 -24.45 0.70 -32.42
N LEU A 464 -23.32 0.77 -33.12
CA LEU A 464 -23.06 1.84 -34.10
C LEU A 464 -24.01 1.83 -35.28
N LEU A 465 -24.45 0.64 -35.75
CA LEU A 465 -25.43 0.52 -36.83
C LEU A 465 -26.82 1.03 -36.41
N LYS A 466 -27.24 0.77 -35.17
CA LYS A 466 -28.56 1.17 -34.63
C LYS A 466 -28.59 2.61 -34.10
N MET A 467 -27.43 3.27 -34.00
CA MET A 467 -27.26 4.59 -33.38
C MET A 467 -28.14 5.66 -34.04
N LYS A 468 -28.13 5.69 -35.36
CA LYS A 468 -28.90 6.65 -36.14
C LYS A 468 -30.40 6.58 -35.82
N ASP A 469 -30.97 5.39 -35.83
CA ASP A 469 -32.40 5.18 -35.61
C ASP A 469 -32.82 5.49 -34.18
N LYS A 470 -31.98 5.14 -33.21
CA LYS A 470 -32.25 5.43 -31.79
C LYS A 470 -32.20 6.94 -31.49
N LEU A 471 -31.20 7.67 -32.04
CA LEU A 471 -31.11 9.12 -31.88
C LEU A 471 -32.26 9.86 -32.55
N ARG A 472 -32.68 9.41 -33.74
CA ARG A 472 -33.84 9.99 -34.45
C ARG A 472 -35.19 9.83 -33.74
N LYS A 473 -35.33 8.73 -32.97
CA LYS A 473 -36.54 8.53 -32.14
C LYS A 473 -36.63 9.52 -30.97
N ARG A 474 -35.48 9.96 -30.47
CA ARG A 474 -35.41 10.91 -29.33
C ARG A 474 -35.40 12.36 -29.75
N ILE A 475 -34.74 12.66 -30.85
CA ILE A 475 -34.57 14.02 -31.35
C ILE A 475 -35.28 14.14 -32.66
N ILE A 476 -36.43 14.82 -32.61
CA ILE A 476 -37.28 15.00 -33.76
C ILE A 476 -36.87 16.27 -34.52
N GLY A 477 -36.79 16.20 -35.85
CA GLY A 477 -36.56 17.36 -36.71
C GLY A 477 -35.10 17.75 -36.97
N GLN A 478 -34.08 17.01 -36.40
CA GLN A 478 -32.66 17.33 -36.59
C GLN A 478 -31.89 16.20 -37.33
N ASN A 479 -32.51 15.62 -38.34
CA ASN A 479 -31.99 14.45 -39.05
C ASN A 479 -30.62 14.68 -39.69
N ASP A 480 -30.36 15.83 -40.28
CA ASP A 480 -29.08 16.16 -40.93
C ASP A 480 -27.93 16.28 -39.91
N ALA A 481 -28.21 16.90 -38.76
CA ALA A 481 -27.23 17.00 -37.68
C ALA A 481 -26.87 15.63 -37.11
N ILE A 482 -27.88 14.77 -36.84
CA ILE A 482 -27.71 13.40 -36.39
C ILE A 482 -26.86 12.59 -37.39
N ASP A 483 -27.18 12.68 -38.68
CA ASP A 483 -26.48 11.94 -39.73
C ASP A 483 -24.99 12.32 -39.82
N LYS A 484 -24.67 13.62 -39.72
CA LYS A 484 -23.28 14.09 -39.74
C LYS A 484 -22.49 13.59 -38.51
N VAL A 485 -23.09 13.69 -37.33
CA VAL A 485 -22.45 13.21 -36.08
C VAL A 485 -22.26 11.71 -36.13
N VAL A 486 -23.29 10.93 -36.45
CA VAL A 486 -23.21 9.45 -36.51
C VAL A 486 -22.18 9.00 -37.52
N ARG A 487 -22.15 9.58 -38.73
CA ARG A 487 -21.14 9.24 -39.76
C ARG A 487 -19.71 9.54 -39.29
N ALA A 488 -19.48 10.59 -38.56
CA ALA A 488 -18.15 10.93 -38.03
C ALA A 488 -17.71 9.93 -36.98
N ILE A 489 -18.61 9.53 -36.08
CA ILE A 489 -18.35 8.52 -35.06
C ILE A 489 -18.08 7.15 -35.69
N GLN A 490 -18.92 6.72 -36.65
CA GLN A 490 -18.75 5.46 -37.35
C GLN A 490 -17.43 5.39 -38.11
N ARG A 491 -17.00 6.47 -38.78
CA ARG A 491 -15.68 6.53 -39.46
C ARG A 491 -14.51 6.42 -38.52
N ASN A 492 -14.58 7.06 -37.34
CA ASN A 492 -13.54 6.98 -36.34
C ASN A 492 -13.42 5.54 -35.81
N ARG A 493 -14.55 4.92 -35.47
CA ARG A 493 -14.57 3.56 -34.91
C ARG A 493 -14.26 2.45 -35.94
N ALA A 494 -14.34 2.76 -37.23
CA ALA A 494 -13.88 1.86 -38.30
C ALA A 494 -12.34 1.81 -38.46
N GLY A 495 -11.59 2.45 -37.54
CA GLY A 495 -10.12 2.41 -37.54
C GLY A 495 -9.45 3.28 -38.63
N ILE A 496 -10.20 4.17 -39.29
CA ILE A 496 -9.69 5.02 -40.39
C ILE A 496 -8.95 6.25 -39.84
N LYS A 497 -9.00 6.49 -38.51
CA LYS A 497 -8.43 7.68 -37.87
C LYS A 497 -7.39 7.30 -36.81
N ASP A 498 -6.44 8.21 -36.58
CA ASP A 498 -5.41 8.10 -35.56
C ASP A 498 -6.03 7.91 -34.15
N PRO A 499 -5.68 6.85 -33.40
CA PRO A 499 -6.23 6.57 -32.07
C PRO A 499 -5.97 7.68 -31.04
N GLY A 500 -4.90 8.46 -31.20
CA GLY A 500 -4.55 9.57 -30.32
C GLY A 500 -5.38 10.84 -30.49
N LYS A 501 -6.32 10.84 -31.47
CA LYS A 501 -7.15 12.02 -31.74
C LYS A 501 -8.59 11.82 -31.27
N PRO A 502 -9.28 12.88 -30.82
CA PRO A 502 -10.70 12.82 -30.45
C PRO A 502 -11.55 12.17 -31.53
N ILE A 503 -12.59 11.43 -31.14
CA ILE A 503 -13.53 10.79 -32.06
C ILE A 503 -14.11 11.79 -33.09
N GLY A 504 -14.41 12.99 -32.65
CA GLY A 504 -14.86 14.10 -33.48
C GLY A 504 -14.95 15.39 -32.68
N THR A 505 -14.78 16.52 -33.35
CA THR A 505 -15.05 17.84 -32.81
C THR A 505 -16.23 18.42 -33.59
N PHE A 506 -17.28 18.81 -32.87
CA PHE A 506 -18.53 19.29 -33.47
C PHE A 506 -18.87 20.67 -32.91
N ILE A 507 -19.32 21.56 -33.80
CA ILE A 507 -19.85 22.84 -33.42
C ILE A 507 -21.31 22.90 -33.87
N PHE A 508 -22.24 23.08 -32.92
CA PHE A 508 -23.67 23.20 -33.20
C PHE A 508 -24.10 24.66 -33.21
N PHE A 509 -24.50 25.15 -34.38
CA PHE A 509 -25.06 26.49 -34.59
C PHE A 509 -26.55 26.42 -34.72
N GLY A 510 -27.23 27.42 -34.16
CA GLY A 510 -28.67 27.57 -34.28
C GLY A 510 -29.25 28.42 -33.15
N PRO A 511 -30.49 28.93 -33.28
CA PRO A 511 -31.16 29.71 -32.25
C PRO A 511 -31.37 28.92 -30.96
N THR A 512 -31.77 29.60 -29.90
CA THR A 512 -32.09 28.97 -28.62
C THR A 512 -33.29 28.04 -28.76
N GLY A 513 -33.30 26.90 -28.09
CA GLY A 513 -34.42 25.94 -28.07
C GLY A 513 -34.45 24.91 -29.19
N VAL A 514 -33.57 24.93 -30.20
CA VAL A 514 -33.56 23.97 -31.33
C VAL A 514 -32.99 22.59 -30.99
N GLY A 515 -32.56 22.33 -29.74
CA GLY A 515 -32.12 21.01 -29.29
C GLY A 515 -30.63 20.78 -29.37
N LYS A 516 -29.75 21.81 -29.45
CA LYS A 516 -28.28 21.66 -29.51
C LYS A 516 -27.72 20.86 -28.33
N THR A 517 -28.06 21.27 -27.12
CA THR A 517 -27.62 20.58 -25.88
C THR A 517 -28.29 19.22 -25.73
N GLN A 518 -29.56 19.08 -26.15
CA GLN A 518 -30.27 17.82 -26.10
C GLN A 518 -29.63 16.75 -27.01
N LEU A 519 -29.08 17.15 -28.17
CA LEU A 519 -28.36 16.26 -29.06
C LEU A 519 -27.07 15.73 -28.37
N ALA A 520 -26.31 16.61 -27.69
CA ALA A 520 -25.11 16.21 -26.94
C ALA A 520 -25.45 15.26 -25.80
N LYS A 521 -26.50 15.57 -25.00
CA LYS A 521 -26.96 14.70 -23.92
C LYS A 521 -27.43 13.32 -24.41
N SER A 522 -28.26 13.29 -25.46
CA SER A 522 -28.72 12.02 -26.05
C SER A 522 -27.59 11.23 -26.68
N LEU A 523 -26.54 11.89 -27.16
CA LEU A 523 -25.32 11.24 -27.66
C LEU A 523 -24.52 10.61 -26.51
N ALA A 524 -24.33 11.35 -25.41
CA ALA A 524 -23.67 10.85 -24.21
C ALA A 524 -24.39 9.64 -23.64
N GLU A 525 -25.70 9.71 -23.48
CA GLU A 525 -26.51 8.61 -23.00
C GLU A 525 -26.44 7.38 -23.92
N TYR A 526 -26.37 7.59 -25.25
CA TYR A 526 -26.26 6.48 -26.18
C TYR A 526 -24.89 5.81 -26.15
N LEU A 527 -23.81 6.58 -26.06
CA LEU A 527 -22.43 6.08 -26.10
C LEU A 527 -21.94 5.60 -24.73
N PHE A 528 -22.33 6.30 -23.66
CA PHE A 528 -21.81 6.14 -22.32
C PHE A 528 -22.88 5.81 -21.27
N ASP A 529 -24.10 5.51 -21.74
CA ASP A 529 -25.22 4.99 -20.96
C ASP A 529 -25.83 5.95 -19.90
N SER A 530 -25.29 7.17 -19.75
CA SER A 530 -25.87 8.21 -18.91
C SER A 530 -25.62 9.60 -19.51
N GLU A 531 -26.59 10.51 -19.35
CA GLU A 531 -26.40 11.94 -19.66
C GLU A 531 -25.37 12.58 -18.73
N GLU A 532 -25.15 12.03 -17.53
CA GLU A 532 -24.20 12.53 -16.53
C GLU A 532 -22.74 12.19 -16.88
N ASN A 533 -22.51 11.20 -17.75
CA ASN A 533 -21.17 10.88 -18.27
C ASN A 533 -20.66 11.88 -19.31
N MET A 534 -21.20 13.09 -19.30
CA MET A 534 -20.81 14.22 -20.14
C MET A 534 -20.25 15.33 -19.25
N ILE A 535 -19.00 15.72 -19.47
CA ILE A 535 -18.44 16.92 -18.86
C ILE A 535 -19.05 18.14 -19.56
N ARG A 536 -19.84 18.92 -18.82
CA ARG A 536 -20.43 20.15 -19.32
C ARG A 536 -19.79 21.37 -18.67
N LEU A 537 -19.20 22.22 -19.48
CA LEU A 537 -18.68 23.52 -19.06
C LEU A 537 -19.59 24.62 -19.61
N ASP A 538 -20.22 25.37 -18.72
CA ASP A 538 -21.02 26.54 -19.10
C ASP A 538 -20.12 27.76 -19.10
N MET A 539 -19.77 28.24 -20.31
CA MET A 539 -18.83 29.33 -20.46
C MET A 539 -19.38 30.68 -19.94
N SER A 540 -20.68 30.76 -19.64
CA SER A 540 -21.26 31.96 -18.98
C SER A 540 -20.76 32.11 -17.53
N GLU A 541 -20.37 31.01 -16.87
CA GLU A 541 -19.79 31.04 -15.53
C GLU A 541 -18.31 31.50 -15.53
N TYR A 542 -17.66 31.54 -16.69
CA TYR A 542 -16.25 31.89 -16.87
C TYR A 542 -16.03 33.26 -17.52
N MET A 543 -17.05 34.16 -17.50
CA MET A 543 -16.95 35.48 -18.11
C MET A 543 -16.02 36.45 -17.37
N GLU A 544 -15.75 36.22 -16.09
CA GLU A 544 -14.86 37.06 -15.29
C GLU A 544 -13.40 36.65 -15.42
N LYS A 545 -12.47 37.62 -15.43
CA LYS A 545 -11.04 37.40 -15.64
C LYS A 545 -10.42 36.39 -14.66
N PHE A 546 -10.93 36.28 -13.44
CA PHE A 546 -10.41 35.39 -12.41
C PHE A 546 -10.96 33.95 -12.52
N ASN A 547 -12.04 33.72 -13.21
CA ASN A 547 -12.66 32.41 -13.36
C ASN A 547 -11.93 31.52 -14.39
N VAL A 548 -11.13 32.12 -15.28
CA VAL A 548 -10.32 31.37 -16.26
C VAL A 548 -9.24 30.54 -15.57
N SER A 549 -8.71 30.97 -14.41
CA SER A 549 -7.76 30.23 -13.61
C SER A 549 -8.32 28.90 -13.08
N ARG A 550 -9.64 28.76 -12.92
CA ARG A 550 -10.29 27.48 -12.59
C ARG A 550 -10.18 26.42 -13.69
N LEU A 551 -10.02 26.84 -14.95
CA LEU A 551 -9.83 25.92 -16.09
C LEU A 551 -8.36 25.60 -16.37
N ILE A 552 -7.46 26.55 -16.11
CA ILE A 552 -6.05 26.47 -16.49
C ILE A 552 -5.15 26.15 -15.28
N GLY A 553 -5.69 26.26 -14.06
CA GLY A 553 -4.95 26.25 -12.80
C GLY A 553 -4.46 27.66 -12.43
N ALA A 554 -4.26 27.90 -11.14
CA ALA A 554 -3.69 29.16 -10.65
C ALA A 554 -2.19 29.24 -11.01
N PRO A 555 -1.64 30.43 -11.31
CA PRO A 555 -0.20 30.59 -11.48
C PRO A 555 0.55 30.25 -10.18
N PRO A 556 1.83 29.81 -10.26
CA PRO A 556 2.64 29.53 -9.08
C PRO A 556 2.66 30.71 -8.10
N GLY A 557 2.32 30.45 -6.83
CA GLY A 557 2.29 31.46 -5.76
C GLY A 557 0.94 32.07 -5.43
N TYR A 558 -0.14 31.65 -6.08
CA TYR A 558 -1.51 32.04 -5.72
C TYR A 558 -2.25 30.89 -5.01
N VAL A 559 -3.17 31.23 -4.10
CA VAL A 559 -4.03 30.24 -3.40
C VAL A 559 -4.83 29.46 -4.42
N GLY A 560 -4.77 28.10 -4.35
CA GLY A 560 -5.44 27.21 -5.31
C GLY A 560 -4.51 26.65 -6.42
N TYR A 561 -3.17 26.81 -6.28
CA TYR A 561 -2.21 26.19 -7.22
C TYR A 561 -2.08 24.67 -7.01
N GLU A 562 -2.41 24.16 -5.81
CA GLU A 562 -2.32 22.74 -5.45
C GLU A 562 -3.68 22.01 -5.42
N GLU A 563 -4.78 22.70 -5.74
CA GLU A 563 -6.10 22.11 -5.97
C GLU A 563 -6.30 21.87 -7.48
#